data_781de0b9446cf65364cc3eeff9e965b1
#
_entry.id   781de0b9446cf65364cc3eeff9e965b1
#
_cell.length_a   1.000
_cell.length_b   1.000
_cell.length_c   1.000
_cell.angle_alpha   90.00
_cell.angle_beta   90.00
_cell.angle_gamma   90.00
#
_symmetry.space_group_name_H-M   'P 1'
#
loop_
_entity.id
_entity.type
_entity.pdbx_description
1 polymer ?
#
loop_
_entity_poly.entity_id
_entity_poly.type
_entity_poly.pdbx_seq_one_letter_code
_entity_poly.pdbx_strand_id
1 'polypeptide(L)'
;MSIADLAIIAGLIFVWGIVSARLERFDMTAPIAFTAVGLLLTHGPLAPLGVTPSKEVVKVLAEATLALVLFSDASRVGLHHLRVDAGLCLRLLGIGLPLTIGLGTLLALALPGGMSIWLALLAGAALAPTDAALGAGMMVNPAVPARIRRLINVESGLNDGIATPVVSVAIAGAATAEQATHTGPGAAVAELALGLAVGIVAGGGGGWLLKTCRSHGWVAEGFAGAAVLGLAVCSYTTSVALSGNGFIAAFAGGLAFAAAGGQAARLVPFVEETGTTVSLLVWLLFGVIAVVPAFEDLTWQAVAYAVLSLTVIRLLPVAIALVGTHLGGATVAFVGWFGPRGLASVVFGLLALEALGEPAAKPATTVIAFTVLLSVIAHGLTAGPLARRYGPRLGPPPAVGGPPRLPEVPERRLIRPRPAIGLPAERGSR
;
A
#
# COMPACT_ATOMS: atom_id res chain seq x y z
N MET A 1 24.34 -4.40 -7.70
CA MET A 1 23.95 -3.36 -8.68
C MET A 1 25.19 -2.70 -9.25
N SER A 2 25.29 -2.62 -10.55
CA SER A 2 26.37 -1.90 -11.25
C SER A 2 26.09 -0.37 -11.27
N ILE A 3 27.09 0.43 -11.60
CA ILE A 3 26.88 1.87 -11.83
C ILE A 3 25.93 2.10 -13.00
N ALA A 4 25.94 1.22 -14.01
CA ALA A 4 25.03 1.27 -15.13
C ALA A 4 23.56 1.04 -14.69
N ASP A 5 23.31 0.08 -13.80
CA ASP A 5 21.97 -0.18 -13.26
C ASP A 5 21.44 1.05 -12.53
N LEU A 6 22.29 1.71 -11.73
CA LEU A 6 21.92 2.93 -11.02
C LEU A 6 21.58 4.07 -11.99
N ALA A 7 22.34 4.23 -13.07
CA ALA A 7 22.08 5.23 -14.11
C ALA A 7 20.75 4.96 -14.83
N ILE A 8 20.46 3.70 -15.15
CA ILE A 8 19.17 3.30 -15.76
C ILE A 8 18.02 3.65 -14.82
N ILE A 9 18.09 3.25 -13.56
CA ILE A 9 17.07 3.52 -12.55
C ILE A 9 16.83 5.02 -12.39
N ALA A 10 17.92 5.80 -12.22
CA ALA A 10 17.81 7.25 -12.10
C ALA A 10 17.18 7.89 -13.35
N GLY A 11 17.56 7.43 -14.54
CA GLY A 11 16.97 7.85 -15.81
C GLY A 11 15.47 7.54 -15.90
N LEU A 12 15.05 6.35 -15.45
CA LEU A 12 13.63 5.95 -15.43
C LEU A 12 12.81 6.83 -14.48
N ILE A 13 13.31 7.10 -13.27
CA ILE A 13 12.64 7.98 -12.31
C ILE A 13 12.55 9.41 -12.90
N PHE A 14 13.62 9.91 -13.52
CA PHE A 14 13.62 11.22 -14.16
C PHE A 14 12.60 11.31 -15.30
N VAL A 15 12.61 10.33 -16.21
CA VAL A 15 11.65 10.27 -17.34
C VAL A 15 10.23 10.20 -16.81
N TRP A 16 9.96 9.35 -15.79
CA TRP A 16 8.64 9.29 -15.16
C TRP A 16 8.23 10.66 -14.60
N GLY A 17 9.13 11.35 -13.91
CA GLY A 17 8.86 12.67 -13.32
C GLY A 17 8.38 13.70 -14.35
N ILE A 18 8.90 13.67 -15.57
CA ILE A 18 8.53 14.63 -16.63
C ILE A 18 7.31 14.22 -17.45
N VAL A 19 6.94 12.92 -17.51
CA VAL A 19 5.81 12.44 -18.35
C VAL A 19 4.61 11.95 -17.53
N SER A 20 4.73 11.76 -16.21
CA SER A 20 3.73 11.14 -15.33
C SER A 20 2.33 11.76 -15.51
N ALA A 21 2.21 13.08 -15.42
CA ALA A 21 0.93 13.79 -15.55
C ALA A 21 0.25 13.57 -16.92
N ARG A 22 1.04 13.29 -17.97
CA ARG A 22 0.51 12.97 -19.32
C ARG A 22 0.03 11.53 -19.38
N LEU A 23 0.81 10.61 -18.83
CA LEU A 23 0.50 9.16 -18.84
C LEU A 23 -0.70 8.84 -17.94
N GLU A 24 -0.81 9.49 -16.79
CA GLU A 24 -1.96 9.35 -15.88
C GLU A 24 -3.29 9.76 -16.51
N ARG A 25 -3.29 10.66 -17.50
CA ARG A 25 -4.51 11.00 -18.27
C ARG A 25 -5.03 9.83 -19.11
N PHE A 26 -4.16 8.87 -19.41
CA PHE A 26 -4.49 7.63 -20.12
C PHE A 26 -4.64 6.43 -19.17
N ASP A 27 -4.87 6.68 -17.89
CA ASP A 27 -4.95 5.67 -16.83
C ASP A 27 -3.66 4.81 -16.69
N MET A 28 -2.52 5.28 -17.25
CA MET A 28 -1.20 4.65 -17.11
C MET A 28 -0.58 5.08 -15.77
N THR A 29 -0.77 4.27 -14.74
CA THR A 29 -0.24 4.53 -13.40
C THR A 29 1.24 4.14 -13.27
N ALA A 30 1.94 4.69 -12.27
CA ALA A 30 3.34 4.33 -12.00
C ALA A 30 3.56 2.82 -11.81
N PRO A 31 2.73 2.08 -11.07
CA PRO A 31 2.81 0.62 -10.99
C PRO A 31 2.79 -0.08 -12.34
N ILE A 32 1.88 0.31 -13.23
CA ILE A 32 1.79 -0.27 -14.59
C ILE A 32 3.08 0.01 -15.37
N ALA A 33 3.52 1.27 -15.39
CA ALA A 33 4.67 1.69 -16.16
C ALA A 33 5.97 1.02 -15.70
N PHE A 34 6.25 1.05 -14.38
CA PHE A 34 7.48 0.48 -13.83
C PHE A 34 7.50 -1.05 -13.90
N THR A 35 6.36 -1.73 -13.69
CA THR A 35 6.26 -3.19 -13.91
C THR A 35 6.52 -3.54 -15.37
N ALA A 36 5.93 -2.81 -16.32
CA ALA A 36 6.15 -3.05 -17.75
C ALA A 36 7.61 -2.80 -18.15
N VAL A 37 8.24 -1.74 -17.64
CA VAL A 37 9.66 -1.48 -17.88
C VAL A 37 10.53 -2.58 -17.28
N GLY A 38 10.23 -3.04 -16.04
CA GLY A 38 10.94 -4.16 -15.42
C GLY A 38 10.89 -5.44 -16.27
N LEU A 39 9.72 -5.76 -16.80
CA LEU A 39 9.54 -6.88 -17.74
C LEU A 39 10.35 -6.70 -19.03
N LEU A 40 10.36 -5.50 -19.61
CA LEU A 40 11.12 -5.20 -20.84
C LEU A 40 12.65 -5.27 -20.63
N LEU A 41 13.13 -4.95 -19.41
CA LEU A 41 14.55 -5.03 -19.05
C LEU A 41 15.05 -6.46 -18.88
N THR A 42 14.16 -7.44 -18.71
CA THR A 42 14.54 -8.85 -18.53
C THR A 42 14.21 -9.72 -19.76
N HIS A 43 13.05 -9.51 -20.36
CA HIS A 43 12.50 -10.40 -21.40
C HIS A 43 12.09 -9.65 -22.67
N GLY A 44 12.48 -8.37 -22.82
CA GLY A 44 12.09 -7.52 -23.94
C GLY A 44 13.28 -6.95 -24.70
N PRO A 45 13.03 -5.94 -25.54
CA PRO A 45 14.07 -5.29 -26.35
C PRO A 45 15.14 -4.56 -25.52
N LEU A 46 14.88 -4.31 -24.24
CA LEU A 46 15.82 -3.71 -23.28
C LEU A 46 16.63 -4.75 -22.49
N ALA A 47 16.39 -6.04 -22.67
CA ALA A 47 17.10 -7.11 -21.99
C ALA A 47 18.65 -7.03 -22.07
N PRO A 48 19.27 -6.50 -23.15
CA PRO A 48 20.72 -6.30 -23.19
C PRO A 48 21.25 -5.31 -22.13
N LEU A 49 20.39 -4.47 -21.56
CA LEU A 49 20.76 -3.57 -20.46
C LEU A 49 20.89 -4.28 -19.10
N GLY A 50 20.32 -5.48 -18.98
CA GLY A 50 20.56 -6.51 -17.97
C GLY A 50 20.58 -6.05 -16.51
N VAL A 51 19.46 -5.56 -15.98
CA VAL A 51 19.36 -5.26 -14.54
C VAL A 51 19.12 -6.56 -13.76
N THR A 52 20.16 -7.03 -13.06
CA THR A 52 20.08 -8.22 -12.19
C THR A 52 20.26 -7.80 -10.72
N PRO A 53 19.16 -7.54 -10.00
CA PRO A 53 19.24 -7.14 -8.60
C PRO A 53 19.69 -8.32 -7.72
N SER A 54 20.60 -8.07 -6.76
CA SER A 54 20.91 -9.07 -5.75
C SER A 54 19.76 -9.24 -4.77
N LYS A 55 19.67 -10.40 -4.12
CA LYS A 55 18.62 -10.69 -3.13
C LYS A 55 18.62 -9.65 -1.99
N GLU A 56 19.79 -9.20 -1.56
CA GLU A 56 19.94 -8.19 -0.50
C GLU A 56 19.36 -6.84 -0.91
N VAL A 57 19.58 -6.42 -2.15
CA VAL A 57 19.02 -5.16 -2.68
C VAL A 57 17.49 -5.25 -2.76
N VAL A 58 16.96 -6.38 -3.24
CA VAL A 58 15.51 -6.62 -3.29
C VAL A 58 14.90 -6.54 -1.90
N LYS A 59 15.51 -7.23 -0.92
CA LYS A 59 15.07 -7.24 0.48
C LYS A 59 15.06 -5.83 1.07
N VAL A 60 16.20 -5.13 1.02
CA VAL A 60 16.34 -3.79 1.61
C VAL A 60 15.34 -2.80 0.98
N LEU A 61 15.16 -2.83 -0.33
CA LEU A 61 14.19 -1.96 -1.01
C LEU A 61 12.75 -2.30 -0.62
N ALA A 62 12.39 -3.57 -0.56
CA ALA A 62 11.07 -4.02 -0.16
C ALA A 62 10.76 -3.63 1.30
N GLU A 63 11.69 -3.90 2.21
CA GLU A 63 11.58 -3.57 3.63
C GLU A 63 11.49 -2.07 3.88
N ALA A 64 12.41 -1.29 3.29
CA ALA A 64 12.40 0.17 3.44
C ALA A 64 11.10 0.79 2.89
N THR A 65 10.67 0.34 1.72
CA THR A 65 9.43 0.85 1.10
C THR A 65 8.23 0.58 1.99
N LEU A 66 8.04 -0.65 2.44
CA LEU A 66 6.89 -1.01 3.26
C LEU A 66 6.93 -0.29 4.62
N ALA A 67 8.11 -0.19 5.25
CA ALA A 67 8.27 0.53 6.51
C ALA A 67 7.88 2.02 6.39
N LEU A 68 8.34 2.70 5.33
CA LEU A 68 8.00 4.11 5.08
C LEU A 68 6.50 4.30 4.78
N VAL A 69 5.91 3.41 3.98
CA VAL A 69 4.48 3.45 3.66
C VAL A 69 3.65 3.20 4.92
N LEU A 70 3.95 2.15 5.69
CA LEU A 70 3.25 1.85 6.94
C LEU A 70 3.32 3.00 7.95
N PHE A 71 4.50 3.60 8.13
CA PHE A 71 4.68 4.74 9.03
C PHE A 71 3.89 5.96 8.55
N SER A 72 4.01 6.31 7.26
CA SER A 72 3.33 7.49 6.70
C SER A 72 1.81 7.35 6.74
N ASP A 73 1.27 6.20 6.35
CA ASP A 73 -0.16 5.92 6.33
C ASP A 73 -0.74 5.91 7.76
N ALA A 74 -0.07 5.23 8.69
CA ALA A 74 -0.44 5.24 10.11
C ALA A 74 -0.42 6.65 10.72
N SER A 75 0.58 7.47 10.37
CA SER A 75 0.70 8.85 10.85
C SER A 75 -0.40 9.79 10.36
N ARG A 76 -1.06 9.46 9.24
CA ARG A 76 -2.17 10.24 8.68
C ARG A 76 -3.50 9.96 9.33
N VAL A 77 -3.62 8.83 9.99
CA VAL A 77 -4.82 8.44 10.71
C VAL A 77 -4.95 9.31 11.97
N GLY A 78 -5.31 10.56 11.77
CA GLY A 78 -5.62 11.46 12.87
C GLY A 78 -6.82 10.94 13.66
N LEU A 79 -6.64 10.63 14.94
CA LEU A 79 -7.68 10.12 15.84
C LEU A 79 -8.96 10.97 15.84
N HIS A 80 -8.86 12.26 15.47
CA HIS A 80 -10.01 13.16 15.38
C HIS A 80 -10.85 12.93 14.10
N HIS A 81 -10.22 12.54 12.99
CA HIS A 81 -10.90 12.28 11.72
C HIS A 81 -11.53 10.89 11.66
N LEU A 82 -10.98 9.93 12.42
CA LEU A 82 -11.60 8.61 12.62
C LEU A 82 -12.98 8.74 13.26
N ARG A 83 -13.25 9.76 14.08
CA ARG A 83 -14.52 9.89 14.82
C ARG A 83 -15.73 10.07 13.91
N VAL A 84 -15.59 10.67 12.74
CA VAL A 84 -16.73 10.97 11.85
C VAL A 84 -17.22 9.74 11.09
N ASP A 85 -16.31 8.86 10.63
CA ASP A 85 -16.63 7.65 9.88
C ASP A 85 -16.08 6.39 10.55
N ALA A 86 -15.74 6.48 11.84
CA ALA A 86 -15.12 5.41 12.63
C ALA A 86 -15.87 4.07 12.53
N GLY A 87 -17.19 4.13 12.59
CA GLY A 87 -18.02 2.93 12.51
C GLY A 87 -17.88 2.18 11.19
N LEU A 88 -17.74 2.89 10.07
CA LEU A 88 -17.53 2.26 8.76
C LEU A 88 -16.12 1.69 8.63
N CYS A 89 -15.11 2.46 9.01
CA CYS A 89 -13.71 2.02 8.99
C CYS A 89 -13.50 0.80 9.91
N LEU A 90 -14.02 0.84 11.14
CA LEU A 90 -13.92 -0.28 12.08
C LEU A 90 -14.63 -1.55 11.58
N ARG A 91 -15.74 -1.41 10.87
CA ARG A 91 -16.43 -2.56 10.25
C ARG A 91 -15.62 -3.14 9.09
N LEU A 92 -15.06 -2.32 8.22
CA LEU A 92 -14.23 -2.79 7.11
C LEU A 92 -12.94 -3.44 7.61
N LEU A 93 -12.28 -2.85 8.59
CA LEU A 93 -11.02 -3.36 9.14
C LEU A 93 -11.22 -4.51 10.15
N GLY A 94 -12.27 -4.47 10.97
CA GLY A 94 -12.50 -5.45 12.03
C GLY A 94 -13.36 -6.64 11.60
N ILE A 95 -14.18 -6.51 10.55
CA ILE A 95 -15.01 -7.59 9.99
C ILE A 95 -14.58 -7.91 8.56
N GLY A 96 -14.51 -6.89 7.71
CA GLY A 96 -14.23 -7.08 6.29
C GLY A 96 -12.85 -7.69 6.05
N LEU A 97 -11.79 -7.12 6.64
CA LEU A 97 -10.42 -7.61 6.45
C LEU A 97 -10.21 -9.04 7.00
N PRO A 98 -10.59 -9.40 8.24
CA PRO A 98 -10.49 -10.78 8.72
C PRO A 98 -11.28 -11.79 7.87
N LEU A 99 -12.49 -11.43 7.43
CA LEU A 99 -13.26 -12.29 6.52
C LEU A 99 -12.58 -12.45 5.16
N THR A 100 -11.97 -11.40 4.63
CA THR A 100 -11.21 -11.46 3.37
C THR A 100 -10.00 -12.39 3.52
N ILE A 101 -9.24 -12.27 4.61
CA ILE A 101 -8.12 -13.18 4.93
C ILE A 101 -8.63 -14.62 5.04
N GLY A 102 -9.67 -14.85 5.83
CA GLY A 102 -10.22 -16.19 6.06
C GLY A 102 -10.75 -16.83 4.78
N LEU A 103 -11.53 -16.13 3.98
CA LEU A 103 -12.06 -16.64 2.71
C LEU A 103 -10.94 -16.88 1.69
N GLY A 104 -9.92 -15.99 1.62
CA GLY A 104 -8.76 -16.19 0.79
C GLY A 104 -7.96 -17.43 1.18
N THR A 105 -7.75 -17.64 2.47
CA THR A 105 -7.11 -18.84 3.02
C THR A 105 -7.91 -20.10 2.69
N LEU A 106 -9.22 -20.08 2.94
CA LEU A 106 -10.09 -21.22 2.64
C LEU A 106 -10.10 -21.57 1.15
N LEU A 107 -10.13 -20.57 0.27
CA LEU A 107 -10.05 -20.82 -1.16
C LEU A 107 -8.72 -21.46 -1.55
N ALA A 108 -7.60 -20.97 -1.02
CA ALA A 108 -6.27 -21.53 -1.30
C ALA A 108 -6.14 -22.99 -0.84
N LEU A 109 -6.80 -23.35 0.27
CA LEU A 109 -6.87 -24.75 0.76
C LEU A 109 -7.80 -25.62 -0.06
N ALA A 110 -8.91 -25.06 -0.57
CA ALA A 110 -9.94 -25.83 -1.28
C ALA A 110 -9.58 -26.11 -2.75
N LEU A 111 -8.67 -25.36 -3.33
CA LEU A 111 -8.25 -25.57 -4.73
C LEU A 111 -7.41 -26.86 -4.84
N PRO A 112 -7.63 -27.69 -5.88
CA PRO A 112 -6.86 -28.90 -6.13
C PRO A 112 -5.35 -28.62 -6.22
N GLY A 113 -4.53 -29.51 -5.68
CA GLY A 113 -3.08 -29.29 -5.58
C GLY A 113 -2.68 -28.40 -4.37
N GLY A 114 -3.57 -28.30 -3.40
CA GLY A 114 -3.64 -27.35 -2.28
C GLY A 114 -2.32 -26.95 -1.63
N MET A 115 -2.28 -25.71 -1.21
CA MET A 115 -1.18 -25.16 -0.42
C MET A 115 -1.21 -25.74 1.02
N SER A 116 -0.07 -25.76 1.70
CA SER A 116 -0.06 -25.95 3.15
C SER A 116 -0.88 -24.86 3.83
N ILE A 117 -1.35 -25.13 5.05
CA ILE A 117 -2.15 -24.16 5.80
C ILE A 117 -1.44 -22.79 5.95
N TRP A 118 -0.11 -22.82 6.12
CA TRP A 118 0.70 -21.62 6.26
C TRP A 118 0.84 -20.85 4.95
N LEU A 119 1.05 -21.51 3.82
CA LEU A 119 1.11 -20.89 2.50
C LEU A 119 -0.27 -20.35 2.07
N ALA A 120 -1.33 -21.08 2.41
CA ALA A 120 -2.69 -20.63 2.16
C ALA A 120 -3.04 -19.38 2.99
N LEU A 121 -2.63 -19.36 4.28
CA LEU A 121 -2.77 -18.19 5.15
C LEU A 121 -1.95 -17.03 4.62
N LEU A 122 -0.73 -17.27 4.15
CA LEU A 122 0.12 -16.27 3.51
C LEU A 122 -0.57 -15.66 2.29
N ALA A 123 -1.08 -16.46 1.38
CA ALA A 123 -1.78 -15.98 0.18
C ALA A 123 -3.03 -15.17 0.56
N GLY A 124 -3.84 -15.66 1.51
CA GLY A 124 -5.03 -14.95 2.00
C GLY A 124 -4.67 -13.62 2.66
N ALA A 125 -3.66 -13.59 3.54
CA ALA A 125 -3.26 -12.40 4.27
C ALA A 125 -2.52 -11.39 3.40
N ALA A 126 -1.63 -11.83 2.51
CA ALA A 126 -0.90 -10.94 1.60
C ALA A 126 -1.80 -10.30 0.54
N LEU A 127 -2.89 -10.97 0.17
CA LEU A 127 -3.86 -10.48 -0.83
C LEU A 127 -5.12 -9.86 -0.20
N ALA A 128 -5.22 -9.72 1.11
CA ALA A 128 -6.33 -9.04 1.75
C ALA A 128 -6.20 -7.52 1.76
N PRO A 129 -5.02 -6.94 2.03
CA PRO A 129 -4.82 -5.50 2.00
C PRO A 129 -5.09 -4.88 0.63
N THR A 130 -5.40 -3.59 0.63
CA THR A 130 -5.78 -2.85 -0.58
C THR A 130 -4.93 -1.58 -0.71
N ASP A 131 -4.64 -1.14 -1.93
CA ASP A 131 -3.81 0.02 -2.21
C ASP A 131 -4.62 1.10 -2.96
N ALA A 132 -4.99 2.16 -2.27
CA ALA A 132 -5.74 3.27 -2.87
C ALA A 132 -4.99 3.98 -4.00
N ALA A 133 -3.65 3.89 -4.06
CA ALA A 133 -2.86 4.51 -5.11
C ALA A 133 -3.12 3.91 -6.50
N LEU A 134 -3.47 2.62 -6.58
CA LEU A 134 -3.87 1.96 -7.82
C LEU A 134 -5.24 2.43 -8.33
N GLY A 135 -6.05 3.04 -7.46
CA GLY A 135 -7.32 3.68 -7.80
C GLY A 135 -7.23 5.20 -7.97
N ALA A 136 -6.05 5.74 -8.32
CA ALA A 136 -5.79 7.18 -8.39
C ALA A 136 -6.82 7.96 -9.21
N GLY A 137 -7.23 7.44 -10.37
CA GLY A 137 -8.27 8.06 -11.22
C GLY A 137 -9.62 8.23 -10.50
N MET A 138 -9.96 7.34 -9.57
CA MET A 138 -11.16 7.45 -8.72
C MET A 138 -10.93 8.45 -7.58
N MET A 139 -9.75 8.45 -6.95
CA MET A 139 -9.44 9.30 -5.80
C MET A 139 -9.46 10.80 -6.11
N VAL A 140 -9.10 11.19 -7.34
CA VAL A 140 -9.13 12.59 -7.78
C VAL A 140 -10.43 13.00 -8.47
N ASN A 141 -11.34 12.05 -8.74
CA ASN A 141 -12.57 12.32 -9.49
C ASN A 141 -13.61 13.03 -8.61
N PRO A 142 -14.04 14.26 -8.95
CA PRO A 142 -15.02 15.02 -8.16
C PRO A 142 -16.41 14.37 -8.13
N ALA A 143 -16.71 13.47 -9.07
CA ALA A 143 -17.98 12.73 -9.09
C ALA A 143 -18.10 11.72 -7.94
N VAL A 144 -16.97 11.28 -7.34
CA VAL A 144 -16.98 10.40 -6.17
C VAL A 144 -17.07 11.25 -4.90
N PRO A 145 -18.05 11.02 -4.01
CA PRO A 145 -18.18 11.78 -2.77
C PRO A 145 -16.92 11.73 -1.92
N ALA A 146 -16.52 12.87 -1.35
CA ALA A 146 -15.34 12.99 -0.49
C ALA A 146 -15.35 12.00 0.69
N ARG A 147 -16.55 11.69 1.23
CA ARG A 147 -16.73 10.68 2.29
C ARG A 147 -16.28 9.29 1.85
N ILE A 148 -16.64 8.87 0.64
CA ILE A 148 -16.28 7.53 0.11
C ILE A 148 -14.80 7.47 -0.24
N ARG A 149 -14.24 8.53 -0.84
CA ARG A 149 -12.80 8.62 -1.09
C ARG A 149 -12.00 8.51 0.20
N ARG A 150 -12.41 9.23 1.24
CA ARG A 150 -11.80 9.18 2.58
C ARG A 150 -11.92 7.79 3.21
N LEU A 151 -13.09 7.15 3.14
CA LEU A 151 -13.31 5.81 3.66
C LEU A 151 -12.33 4.79 3.04
N ILE A 152 -12.24 4.78 1.70
CA ILE A 152 -11.33 3.88 0.98
C ILE A 152 -9.86 4.20 1.32
N ASN A 153 -9.49 5.49 1.42
CA ASN A 153 -8.12 5.88 1.74
C ASN A 153 -7.71 5.49 3.16
N VAL A 154 -8.60 5.64 4.15
CA VAL A 154 -8.32 5.25 5.54
C VAL A 154 -8.30 3.73 5.69
N GLU A 155 -9.22 3.01 5.04
CA GLU A 155 -9.20 1.55 5.01
C GLU A 155 -7.86 1.07 4.45
N SER A 156 -7.47 1.57 3.29
CA SER A 156 -6.25 1.18 2.59
C SER A 156 -4.98 1.50 3.39
N GLY A 157 -4.92 2.65 4.04
CA GLY A 157 -3.73 3.01 4.84
C GLY A 157 -3.58 2.23 6.15
N LEU A 158 -4.62 1.58 6.65
CA LEU A 158 -4.56 0.80 7.90
C LEU A 158 -4.50 -0.71 7.67
N ASN A 159 -5.06 -1.21 6.59
CA ASN A 159 -5.20 -2.64 6.37
C ASN A 159 -3.84 -3.34 6.16
N ASP A 160 -2.85 -2.67 5.55
CA ASP A 160 -1.49 -3.16 5.39
C ASP A 160 -0.85 -3.47 6.75
N GLY A 161 -0.93 -2.52 7.68
CA GLY A 161 -0.40 -2.68 9.03
C GLY A 161 -1.13 -3.75 9.85
N ILE A 162 -2.46 -3.89 9.67
CA ILE A 162 -3.27 -4.90 10.37
C ILE A 162 -3.04 -6.30 9.79
N ALA A 163 -2.78 -6.43 8.49
CA ALA A 163 -2.49 -7.73 7.86
C ALA A 163 -1.04 -8.19 8.12
N THR A 164 -0.09 -7.28 8.33
CA THR A 164 1.32 -7.60 8.56
C THR A 164 1.56 -8.66 9.65
N PRO A 165 0.93 -8.61 10.84
CA PRO A 165 1.05 -9.67 11.84
C PRO A 165 0.70 -11.05 11.32
N VAL A 166 -0.39 -11.15 10.55
CA VAL A 166 -0.87 -12.42 10.00
C VAL A 166 0.10 -12.97 8.96
N VAL A 167 0.63 -12.09 8.10
CA VAL A 167 1.66 -12.45 7.12
C VAL A 167 2.93 -12.92 7.81
N SER A 168 3.41 -12.22 8.83
CA SER A 168 4.62 -12.59 9.59
C SER A 168 4.47 -13.97 10.24
N VAL A 169 3.33 -14.24 10.87
CA VAL A 169 3.02 -15.56 11.46
C VAL A 169 2.91 -16.64 10.40
N ALA A 170 2.33 -16.35 9.24
CA ALA A 170 2.20 -17.29 8.15
C ALA A 170 3.57 -17.67 7.56
N ILE A 171 4.45 -16.69 7.34
CA ILE A 171 5.83 -16.94 6.87
C ILE A 171 6.61 -17.75 7.91
N ALA A 172 6.57 -17.40 9.20
CA ALA A 172 7.24 -18.13 10.26
C ALA A 172 6.72 -19.58 10.39
N GLY A 173 5.41 -19.78 10.26
CA GLY A 173 4.81 -21.10 10.27
C GLY A 173 5.21 -21.95 9.07
N ALA A 174 5.26 -21.35 7.86
CA ALA A 174 5.73 -22.04 6.67
C ALA A 174 7.23 -22.40 6.77
N ALA A 175 8.07 -21.47 7.22
CA ALA A 175 9.50 -21.70 7.42
C ALA A 175 9.79 -22.82 8.42
N THR A 176 9.01 -22.91 9.49
CA THR A 176 9.12 -24.00 10.47
C THR A 176 8.68 -25.33 9.88
N ALA A 177 7.58 -25.36 9.12
CA ALA A 177 7.08 -26.55 8.48
C ALA A 177 8.07 -27.11 7.45
N GLU A 178 8.79 -26.25 6.74
CA GLU A 178 9.87 -26.61 5.80
C GLU A 178 11.22 -26.88 6.50
N GLN A 179 11.26 -26.86 7.83
CA GLN A 179 12.49 -27.01 8.64
C GLN A 179 13.57 -25.95 8.32
N ALA A 180 13.18 -24.85 7.71
CA ALA A 180 14.09 -23.75 7.38
C ALA A 180 14.53 -22.95 8.62
N THR A 181 13.72 -22.96 9.69
CA THR A 181 14.00 -22.29 10.96
C THR A 181 13.47 -23.11 12.14
N HIS A 182 14.06 -22.90 13.33
CA HIS A 182 13.53 -23.45 14.59
C HIS A 182 12.57 -22.49 15.31
N THR A 183 12.36 -21.29 14.74
CA THR A 183 11.47 -20.24 15.29
C THR A 183 10.07 -20.42 14.72
N GLY A 184 9.16 -20.92 15.54
CA GLY A 184 7.76 -21.15 15.14
C GLY A 184 6.86 -19.91 15.32
N PRO A 185 5.54 -20.08 15.05
CA PRO A 185 4.56 -18.99 15.16
C PRO A 185 4.53 -18.29 16.52
N GLY A 186 4.89 -18.98 17.61
CA GLY A 186 4.97 -18.39 18.94
C GLY A 186 6.07 -17.33 19.06
N ALA A 187 7.23 -17.56 18.45
CA ALA A 187 8.30 -16.57 18.39
C ALA A 187 7.87 -15.34 17.57
N ALA A 188 7.18 -15.56 16.44
CA ALA A 188 6.65 -14.46 15.65
C ALA A 188 5.70 -13.55 16.46
N VAL A 189 4.86 -14.12 17.33
CA VAL A 189 3.99 -13.32 18.23
C VAL A 189 4.82 -12.49 19.21
N ALA A 190 5.91 -13.03 19.75
CA ALA A 190 6.80 -12.28 20.64
C ALA A 190 7.51 -11.14 19.88
N GLU A 191 7.98 -11.38 18.65
CA GLU A 191 8.56 -10.36 17.76
C GLU A 191 7.57 -9.24 17.45
N LEU A 192 6.29 -9.58 17.23
CA LEU A 192 5.22 -8.59 17.02
C LEU A 192 4.99 -7.74 18.25
N ALA A 193 4.95 -8.34 19.46
CA ALA A 193 4.77 -7.60 20.70
C ALA A 193 5.94 -6.64 20.97
N LEU A 194 7.17 -7.10 20.74
CA LEU A 194 8.37 -6.27 20.85
C LEU A 194 8.35 -5.13 19.82
N GLY A 195 7.99 -5.43 18.55
CA GLY A 195 7.83 -4.42 17.51
C GLY A 195 6.83 -3.34 17.90
N LEU A 196 5.68 -3.74 18.43
CA LEU A 196 4.66 -2.81 18.93
C LEU A 196 5.20 -1.89 20.03
N ALA A 197 5.90 -2.46 21.03
CA ALA A 197 6.49 -1.68 22.13
C ALA A 197 7.54 -0.69 21.63
N VAL A 198 8.48 -1.13 20.78
CA VAL A 198 9.51 -0.28 20.19
C VAL A 198 8.88 0.83 19.35
N GLY A 199 7.89 0.52 18.54
CA GLY A 199 7.18 1.49 17.71
C GLY A 199 6.49 2.57 18.54
N ILE A 200 5.77 2.19 19.58
CA ILE A 200 5.09 3.15 20.48
C ILE A 200 6.11 4.07 21.17
N VAL A 201 7.22 3.53 21.67
CA VAL A 201 8.26 4.31 22.35
C VAL A 201 8.97 5.24 21.36
N ALA A 202 9.42 4.72 20.23
CA ALA A 202 10.13 5.52 19.22
C ALA A 202 9.22 6.59 18.61
N GLY A 203 8.04 6.22 18.12
CA GLY A 203 7.11 7.15 17.49
C GLY A 203 6.54 8.18 18.44
N GLY A 204 6.10 7.74 19.63
CA GLY A 204 5.56 8.63 20.67
C GLY A 204 6.62 9.55 21.26
N GLY A 205 7.77 9.00 21.63
CA GLY A 205 8.91 9.76 22.15
C GLY A 205 9.50 10.72 21.10
N GLY A 206 9.70 10.25 19.88
CA GLY A 206 10.18 11.07 18.77
C GLY A 206 9.22 12.19 18.40
N GLY A 207 7.90 11.90 18.36
CA GLY A 207 6.86 12.90 18.11
C GLY A 207 6.81 13.98 19.19
N TRP A 208 6.86 13.57 20.45
CA TRP A 208 6.95 14.50 21.58
C TRP A 208 8.21 15.34 21.53
N LEU A 209 9.39 14.73 21.30
CA LEU A 209 10.67 15.41 21.19
C LEU A 209 10.66 16.43 20.05
N LEU A 210 10.21 16.03 18.88
CA LEU A 210 10.13 16.92 17.71
C LEU A 210 9.21 18.12 17.98
N LYS A 211 8.05 17.89 18.59
CA LYS A 211 7.14 18.97 19.01
C LYS A 211 7.80 19.93 19.98
N THR A 212 8.50 19.42 20.99
CA THR A 212 9.20 20.21 22.01
C THR A 212 10.34 21.00 21.39
N CYS A 213 11.20 20.39 20.58
CA CYS A 213 12.30 21.10 19.91
C CYS A 213 11.78 22.19 18.97
N ARG A 214 10.67 21.97 18.27
CA ARG A 214 10.07 22.99 17.41
C ARG A 214 9.50 24.16 18.22
N SER A 215 8.88 23.91 19.36
CA SER A 215 8.36 24.99 20.21
C SER A 215 9.47 25.88 20.79
N HIS A 216 10.70 25.37 20.92
CA HIS A 216 11.90 26.12 21.31
C HIS A 216 12.66 26.74 20.13
N GLY A 217 12.18 26.56 18.90
CA GLY A 217 12.85 27.09 17.71
C GLY A 217 14.15 26.38 17.32
N TRP A 218 14.39 25.16 17.81
CA TRP A 218 15.63 24.39 17.54
C TRP A 218 15.60 23.67 16.20
N VAL A 219 14.40 23.50 15.59
CA VAL A 219 14.25 22.77 14.34
C VAL A 219 14.11 23.72 13.18
N ALA A 220 15.06 23.67 12.24
CA ALA A 220 14.89 24.35 10.97
C ALA A 220 13.82 23.65 10.13
N GLU A 221 12.87 24.41 9.56
CA GLU A 221 11.71 23.87 8.82
C GLU A 221 12.11 22.93 7.66
N GLY A 222 13.22 23.23 6.99
CA GLY A 222 13.74 22.37 5.90
C GLY A 222 14.20 20.98 6.34
N PHE A 223 14.53 20.79 7.63
CA PHE A 223 14.95 19.50 8.18
C PHE A 223 13.84 18.74 8.93
N ALA A 224 12.72 19.38 9.18
CA ALA A 224 11.64 18.77 9.95
C ALA A 224 11.06 17.48 9.30
N GLY A 225 10.90 17.49 7.97
CA GLY A 225 10.48 16.31 7.21
C GLY A 225 11.52 15.19 7.24
N ALA A 226 12.79 15.53 7.10
CA ALA A 226 13.90 14.57 7.20
C ALA A 226 14.02 13.95 8.59
N ALA A 227 13.72 14.71 9.65
CA ALA A 227 13.68 14.18 11.02
C ALA A 227 12.59 13.11 11.17
N VAL A 228 11.40 13.31 10.57
CA VAL A 228 10.33 12.30 10.57
C VAL A 228 10.70 11.08 9.74
N LEU A 229 11.36 11.26 8.58
CA LEU A 229 11.91 10.16 7.80
C LEU A 229 12.91 9.33 8.62
N GLY A 230 13.86 10.01 9.29
CA GLY A 230 14.81 9.36 10.19
C GLY A 230 14.11 8.60 11.32
N LEU A 231 13.03 9.16 11.87
CA LEU A 231 12.23 8.50 12.92
C LEU A 231 11.53 7.24 12.40
N ALA A 232 10.98 7.27 11.19
CA ALA A 232 10.36 6.10 10.56
C ALA A 232 11.36 4.96 10.37
N VAL A 233 12.54 5.27 9.80
CA VAL A 233 13.63 4.31 9.62
C VAL A 233 14.15 3.82 10.98
N CYS A 234 14.34 4.70 11.95
CA CYS A 234 14.78 4.35 13.30
C CYS A 234 13.79 3.41 13.99
N SER A 235 12.48 3.65 13.90
CA SER A 235 11.46 2.76 14.47
C SER A 235 11.57 1.33 13.91
N TYR A 236 11.72 1.20 12.59
CA TYR A 236 11.91 -0.08 11.91
C TYR A 236 13.21 -0.76 12.36
N THR A 237 14.35 -0.08 12.17
CA THR A 237 15.68 -0.67 12.36
C THR A 237 15.98 -1.00 13.81
N THR A 238 15.54 -0.17 14.77
CA THR A 238 15.69 -0.44 16.21
C THR A 238 14.91 -1.70 16.59
N SER A 239 13.70 -1.88 16.08
CA SER A 239 12.93 -3.09 16.35
C SER A 239 13.64 -4.33 15.80
N VAL A 240 14.11 -4.29 14.56
CA VAL A 240 14.85 -5.40 13.95
C VAL A 240 16.14 -5.71 14.72
N ALA A 241 16.90 -4.68 15.14
CA ALA A 241 18.12 -4.85 15.94
C ALA A 241 17.86 -5.51 17.32
N LEU A 242 16.65 -5.33 17.87
CA LEU A 242 16.19 -5.97 19.11
C LEU A 242 15.48 -7.32 18.87
N SER A 243 15.52 -7.86 17.64
CA SER A 243 14.79 -9.07 17.25
C SER A 243 13.27 -8.94 17.34
N GLY A 244 12.74 -7.72 17.12
CA GLY A 244 11.31 -7.45 16.98
C GLY A 244 10.89 -7.27 15.53
N ASN A 245 9.57 -7.27 15.29
CA ASN A 245 9.04 -7.04 13.94
C ASN A 245 9.11 -5.55 13.57
N GLY A 246 9.97 -5.19 12.61
CA GLY A 246 10.22 -3.83 12.16
C GLY A 246 9.00 -3.17 11.51
N PHE A 247 8.17 -3.92 10.79
CA PHE A 247 6.97 -3.38 10.12
C PHE A 247 5.91 -2.96 11.13
N ILE A 248 5.71 -3.77 12.17
CA ILE A 248 4.81 -3.42 13.27
C ILE A 248 5.35 -2.21 14.03
N ALA A 249 6.67 -2.11 14.22
CA ALA A 249 7.28 -0.94 14.83
C ALA A 249 7.09 0.32 13.99
N ALA A 250 7.25 0.25 12.68
CA ALA A 250 6.99 1.37 11.77
C ALA A 250 5.51 1.81 11.82
N PHE A 251 4.58 0.86 11.75
CA PHE A 251 3.15 1.13 11.81
C PHE A 251 2.72 1.73 13.16
N ALA A 252 3.08 1.07 14.27
CA ALA A 252 2.77 1.56 15.61
C ALA A 252 3.48 2.90 15.90
N GLY A 253 4.69 3.06 15.38
CA GLY A 253 5.46 4.30 15.44
C GLY A 253 4.75 5.46 14.75
N GLY A 254 4.18 5.22 13.57
CA GLY A 254 3.38 6.21 12.85
C GLY A 254 2.13 6.64 13.63
N LEU A 255 1.37 5.67 14.19
CA LEU A 255 0.20 5.95 15.03
C LEU A 255 0.58 6.74 16.28
N ALA A 256 1.65 6.33 16.99
CA ALA A 256 2.12 6.99 18.19
C ALA A 256 2.67 8.41 17.91
N PHE A 257 3.36 8.60 16.79
CA PHE A 257 3.81 9.91 16.31
C PHE A 257 2.63 10.87 16.10
N ALA A 258 1.58 10.42 15.43
CA ALA A 258 0.38 11.21 15.23
C ALA A 258 -0.31 11.56 16.55
N ALA A 259 -0.41 10.60 17.48
CA ALA A 259 -1.01 10.79 18.80
C ALA A 259 -0.23 11.76 19.67
N ALA A 260 1.10 11.80 19.58
CA ALA A 260 1.96 12.73 20.30
C ALA A 260 1.82 14.20 19.84
N GLY A 261 0.97 14.46 18.84
CA GLY A 261 0.73 15.82 18.32
C GLY A 261 1.83 16.30 17.39
N GLY A 262 2.52 15.36 16.73
CA GLY A 262 3.55 15.64 15.73
C GLY A 262 2.96 16.11 14.43
N GLN A 263 2.53 17.31 14.27
CA GLN A 263 2.05 17.99 13.06
C GLN A 263 2.09 17.17 11.74
N ALA A 264 1.51 15.96 11.78
CA ALA A 264 1.60 14.93 10.73
C ALA A 264 1.22 15.48 9.35
N ALA A 265 0.19 16.33 9.29
CA ALA A 265 -0.27 16.94 8.04
C ALA A 265 0.80 17.78 7.31
N ARG A 266 1.81 18.31 8.03
CA ARG A 266 2.87 19.14 7.45
C ARG A 266 4.17 18.37 7.21
N LEU A 267 4.49 17.38 8.01
CA LEU A 267 5.79 16.74 8.05
C LEU A 267 5.82 15.36 7.37
N VAL A 268 4.73 14.61 7.47
CA VAL A 268 4.59 13.29 6.85
C VAL A 268 4.64 13.31 5.31
N PRO A 269 4.22 14.37 4.59
CA PRO A 269 4.34 14.40 3.13
C PRO A 269 5.75 14.10 2.60
N PHE A 270 6.81 14.51 3.32
CA PHE A 270 8.18 14.19 2.92
C PHE A 270 8.49 12.68 2.99
N VAL A 271 8.01 12.01 4.04
CA VAL A 271 8.16 10.54 4.19
C VAL A 271 7.36 9.82 3.11
N GLU A 272 6.16 10.29 2.82
CA GLU A 272 5.30 9.73 1.79
C GLU A 272 5.89 9.88 0.39
N GLU A 273 6.37 11.07 0.02
CA GLU A 273 7.01 11.31 -1.27
C GLU A 273 8.27 10.44 -1.43
N THR A 274 9.05 10.28 -0.35
CA THR A 274 10.20 9.38 -0.32
C THR A 274 9.75 7.92 -0.49
N GLY A 275 8.77 7.45 0.29
CA GLY A 275 8.22 6.11 0.20
C GLY A 275 7.62 5.82 -1.18
N THR A 276 6.91 6.78 -1.77
CA THR A 276 6.37 6.68 -3.13
C THR A 276 7.50 6.55 -4.16
N THR A 277 8.57 7.33 -4.02
CA THR A 277 9.71 7.25 -4.95
C THR A 277 10.41 5.89 -4.86
N VAL A 278 10.62 5.38 -3.63
CA VAL A 278 11.23 4.04 -3.44
C VAL A 278 10.28 2.94 -3.91
N SER A 279 8.97 3.12 -3.81
CA SER A 279 7.98 2.15 -4.31
C SER A 279 8.04 1.93 -5.82
N LEU A 280 8.48 2.94 -6.60
CA LEU A 280 8.72 2.77 -8.05
C LEU A 280 9.74 1.66 -8.32
N LEU A 281 10.77 1.55 -7.47
CA LEU A 281 11.79 0.51 -7.57
C LEU A 281 11.22 -0.87 -7.25
N VAL A 282 10.32 -0.96 -6.26
CA VAL A 282 9.65 -2.23 -5.95
C VAL A 282 8.76 -2.69 -7.11
N TRP A 283 8.04 -1.77 -7.76
CA TRP A 283 7.27 -2.10 -8.96
C TRP A 283 8.15 -2.50 -10.15
N LEU A 284 9.32 -1.86 -10.31
CA LEU A 284 10.32 -2.27 -11.29
C LEU A 284 10.81 -3.69 -11.01
N LEU A 285 11.19 -3.98 -9.74
CA LEU A 285 11.63 -5.29 -9.30
C LEU A 285 10.55 -6.37 -9.46
N PHE A 286 9.30 -6.02 -9.20
CA PHE A 286 8.17 -6.91 -9.45
C PHE A 286 8.10 -7.33 -10.92
N GLY A 287 8.28 -6.37 -11.85
CA GLY A 287 8.37 -6.66 -13.28
C GLY A 287 9.57 -7.53 -13.66
N VAL A 288 10.73 -7.30 -13.01
CA VAL A 288 11.98 -8.04 -13.26
C VAL A 288 11.91 -9.48 -12.77
N ILE A 289 11.36 -9.70 -11.55
CA ILE A 289 11.53 -10.96 -10.81
C ILE A 289 10.26 -11.82 -10.82
N ALA A 290 9.08 -11.20 -10.72
CA ALA A 290 7.87 -11.93 -10.38
C ALA A 290 6.94 -12.19 -11.55
N VAL A 291 6.91 -11.31 -12.57
CA VAL A 291 5.91 -11.39 -13.64
C VAL A 291 6.10 -12.62 -14.52
N VAL A 292 7.32 -12.88 -15.02
CA VAL A 292 7.56 -14.01 -15.92
C VAL A 292 7.39 -15.35 -15.21
N PRO A 293 7.99 -15.59 -14.03
CA PRO A 293 7.74 -16.82 -13.30
C PRO A 293 6.24 -17.06 -12.99
N ALA A 294 5.48 -15.98 -12.71
CA ALA A 294 4.04 -16.10 -12.49
C ALA A 294 3.27 -16.61 -13.72
N PHE A 295 3.75 -16.31 -14.94
CA PHE A 295 3.16 -16.83 -16.18
C PHE A 295 3.67 -18.24 -16.54
N GLU A 296 4.96 -18.53 -16.32
CA GLU A 296 5.54 -19.85 -16.59
C GLU A 296 4.91 -20.94 -15.70
N ASP A 297 4.58 -20.57 -14.47
CA ASP A 297 3.97 -21.46 -13.47
C ASP A 297 2.45 -21.28 -13.35
N LEU A 298 1.83 -20.59 -14.32
CA LEU A 298 0.42 -20.28 -14.27
C LEU A 298 -0.44 -21.53 -14.43
N THR A 299 -1.22 -21.79 -13.40
CA THR A 299 -2.21 -22.86 -13.38
C THR A 299 -3.62 -22.28 -13.40
N TRP A 300 -4.62 -23.08 -13.82
CA TRP A 300 -6.00 -22.64 -13.77
C TRP A 300 -6.46 -22.31 -12.34
N GLN A 301 -5.87 -22.96 -11.34
CA GLN A 301 -6.12 -22.70 -9.92
C GLN A 301 -5.65 -21.29 -9.53
N ALA A 302 -4.46 -20.87 -9.98
CA ALA A 302 -3.95 -19.52 -9.75
C ALA A 302 -4.83 -18.48 -10.42
N VAL A 303 -5.31 -18.72 -11.64
CA VAL A 303 -6.25 -17.84 -12.33
C VAL A 303 -7.58 -17.77 -11.60
N ALA A 304 -8.15 -18.90 -11.19
CA ALA A 304 -9.40 -18.96 -10.43
C ALA A 304 -9.27 -18.22 -9.09
N TYR A 305 -8.17 -18.44 -8.37
CA TYR A 305 -7.88 -17.71 -7.13
C TYR A 305 -7.83 -16.20 -7.38
N ALA A 306 -7.07 -15.75 -8.36
CA ALA A 306 -6.91 -14.32 -8.68
C ALA A 306 -8.27 -13.66 -8.99
N VAL A 307 -9.08 -14.26 -9.86
CA VAL A 307 -10.40 -13.75 -10.22
C VAL A 307 -11.32 -13.71 -9.00
N LEU A 308 -11.37 -14.77 -8.22
CA LEU A 308 -12.22 -14.85 -7.01
C LEU A 308 -11.72 -13.90 -5.92
N SER A 309 -10.39 -13.73 -5.76
CA SER A 309 -9.80 -12.79 -4.81
C SER A 309 -10.18 -11.34 -5.08
N LEU A 310 -10.21 -10.94 -6.36
CA LEU A 310 -10.57 -9.59 -6.76
C LEU A 310 -12.10 -9.36 -6.80
N THR A 311 -12.88 -10.42 -6.79
CA THR A 311 -14.34 -10.36 -6.89
C THR A 311 -14.99 -10.83 -5.59
N VAL A 312 -15.34 -12.10 -5.49
CA VAL A 312 -16.14 -12.66 -4.39
C VAL A 312 -15.48 -12.46 -3.05
N ILE A 313 -14.18 -12.78 -2.91
CA ILE A 313 -13.45 -12.71 -1.65
C ILE A 313 -13.30 -11.26 -1.15
N ARG A 314 -13.34 -10.28 -2.03
CA ARG A 314 -13.33 -8.87 -1.64
C ARG A 314 -14.75 -8.32 -1.48
N LEU A 315 -15.63 -8.52 -2.44
CA LEU A 315 -16.97 -7.92 -2.46
C LEU A 315 -17.86 -8.45 -1.34
N LEU A 316 -17.83 -9.75 -1.06
CA LEU A 316 -18.69 -10.38 -0.05
C LEU A 316 -18.36 -9.91 1.37
N PRO A 317 -17.09 -9.93 1.86
CA PRO A 317 -16.74 -9.37 3.16
C PRO A 317 -17.10 -7.89 3.32
N VAL A 318 -16.86 -7.07 2.28
CA VAL A 318 -17.25 -5.65 2.30
C VAL A 318 -18.77 -5.51 2.41
N ALA A 319 -19.54 -6.29 1.65
CA ALA A 319 -20.99 -6.27 1.74
C ALA A 319 -21.48 -6.67 3.14
N ILE A 320 -20.90 -7.73 3.74
CA ILE A 320 -21.22 -8.17 5.10
C ILE A 320 -20.85 -7.09 6.12
N ALA A 321 -19.66 -6.51 6.04
CA ALA A 321 -19.20 -5.48 6.95
C ALA A 321 -20.09 -4.22 6.93
N LEU A 322 -20.65 -3.90 5.78
CA LEU A 322 -21.48 -2.72 5.58
C LEU A 322 -23.01 -2.98 5.74
N VAL A 323 -23.43 -4.16 6.15
CA VAL A 323 -24.84 -4.45 6.47
C VAL A 323 -25.32 -3.49 7.57
N GLY A 324 -26.50 -2.90 7.39
CA GLY A 324 -27.12 -1.98 8.36
C GLY A 324 -26.53 -0.57 8.41
N THR A 325 -25.61 -0.22 7.49
CA THR A 325 -25.02 1.13 7.44
C THR A 325 -25.81 2.15 6.62
N HIS A 326 -26.94 1.75 6.06
CA HIS A 326 -27.79 2.56 5.16
C HIS A 326 -27.06 3.07 3.90
N LEU A 327 -25.92 2.49 3.54
CA LEU A 327 -25.25 2.73 2.27
C LEU A 327 -26.01 1.98 1.16
N GLY A 328 -26.31 2.67 0.07
CA GLY A 328 -26.95 2.03 -1.08
C GLY A 328 -26.09 0.94 -1.71
N GLY A 329 -26.71 -0.09 -2.31
CA GLY A 329 -25.98 -1.22 -2.92
C GLY A 329 -24.92 -0.81 -3.95
N ALA A 330 -25.16 0.27 -4.71
CA ALA A 330 -24.18 0.81 -5.64
C ALA A 330 -22.90 1.32 -4.91
N THR A 331 -23.05 1.93 -3.73
CA THR A 331 -21.92 2.39 -2.90
C THR A 331 -21.15 1.20 -2.32
N VAL A 332 -21.87 0.19 -1.80
CA VAL A 332 -21.24 -1.02 -1.27
C VAL A 332 -20.45 -1.75 -2.36
N ALA A 333 -21.03 -1.90 -3.56
CA ALA A 333 -20.34 -2.50 -4.70
C ALA A 333 -19.14 -1.67 -5.15
N PHE A 334 -19.24 -0.33 -5.10
CA PHE A 334 -18.16 0.58 -5.44
C PHE A 334 -16.99 0.45 -4.43
N VAL A 335 -17.26 0.51 -3.12
CA VAL A 335 -16.25 0.32 -2.07
C VAL A 335 -15.62 -1.07 -2.15
N GLY A 336 -16.44 -2.10 -2.41
CA GLY A 336 -15.96 -3.46 -2.60
C GLY A 336 -15.02 -3.62 -3.80
N TRP A 337 -15.40 -3.03 -4.95
CA TRP A 337 -14.56 -3.08 -6.15
C TRP A 337 -13.26 -2.29 -5.98
N PHE A 338 -13.28 -1.09 -5.40
CA PHE A 338 -12.09 -0.26 -5.21
C PHE A 338 -11.23 -0.72 -4.02
N GLY A 339 -10.85 -1.99 -4.05
CA GLY A 339 -9.88 -2.62 -3.18
C GLY A 339 -8.76 -3.28 -3.99
N PRO A 340 -7.99 -2.52 -4.83
CA PRO A 340 -6.92 -3.09 -5.63
C PRO A 340 -5.82 -3.67 -4.77
N ARG A 341 -5.24 -4.80 -5.19
CA ARG A 341 -4.07 -5.42 -4.55
C ARG A 341 -2.82 -4.71 -5.06
N GLY A 342 -1.98 -4.23 -4.15
CA GLY A 342 -0.92 -3.31 -4.49
C GLY A 342 0.43 -3.65 -3.89
N LEU A 343 1.13 -2.59 -3.52
CA LEU A 343 2.52 -2.61 -3.09
C LEU A 343 2.79 -3.57 -1.91
N ALA A 344 1.95 -3.55 -0.87
CA ALA A 344 2.12 -4.42 0.29
C ALA A 344 2.08 -5.89 -0.11
N SER A 345 1.16 -6.28 -1.01
CA SER A 345 1.07 -7.66 -1.52
C SER A 345 2.35 -8.08 -2.25
N VAL A 346 2.93 -7.19 -3.07
CA VAL A 346 4.22 -7.45 -3.74
C VAL A 346 5.32 -7.65 -2.72
N VAL A 347 5.44 -6.74 -1.74
CA VAL A 347 6.46 -6.83 -0.70
C VAL A 347 6.31 -8.11 0.12
N PHE A 348 5.10 -8.47 0.53
CA PHE A 348 4.86 -9.72 1.27
C PHE A 348 5.23 -10.96 0.45
N GLY A 349 4.97 -10.96 -0.86
CA GLY A 349 5.43 -12.01 -1.77
C GLY A 349 6.96 -12.11 -1.85
N LEU A 350 7.66 -10.96 -1.95
CA LEU A 350 9.13 -10.92 -1.98
C LEU A 350 9.75 -11.37 -0.65
N LEU A 351 9.17 -10.97 0.49
CA LEU A 351 9.61 -11.42 1.82
C LEU A 351 9.40 -12.92 2.01
N ALA A 352 8.29 -13.46 1.51
CA ALA A 352 8.05 -14.90 1.55
C ALA A 352 9.07 -15.67 0.68
N LEU A 353 9.37 -15.14 -0.51
CA LEU A 353 10.37 -15.73 -1.39
C LEU A 353 11.78 -15.73 -0.75
N GLU A 354 12.11 -14.66 -0.05
CA GLU A 354 13.39 -14.52 0.65
C GLU A 354 13.49 -15.49 1.83
N ALA A 355 12.42 -15.58 2.64
CA ALA A 355 12.42 -16.38 3.86
C ALA A 355 12.31 -17.87 3.62
N LEU A 356 11.56 -18.32 2.62
CA LEU A 356 11.25 -19.74 2.35
C LEU A 356 12.11 -20.33 1.22
N GLY A 357 12.65 -19.48 0.34
CA GLY A 357 13.29 -19.90 -0.90
C GLY A 357 12.29 -20.31 -2.00
N GLU A 358 12.79 -20.44 -3.23
CA GLU A 358 11.94 -20.60 -4.43
C GLU A 358 11.03 -21.83 -4.40
N PRO A 359 11.49 -23.06 -4.11
CA PRO A 359 10.59 -24.21 -4.20
C PRO A 359 9.42 -24.14 -3.21
N ALA A 360 9.69 -23.70 -1.97
CA ALA A 360 8.69 -23.69 -0.90
C ALA A 360 7.71 -22.51 -1.05
N ALA A 361 8.19 -21.33 -1.42
CA ALA A 361 7.36 -20.12 -1.57
C ALA A 361 6.52 -20.13 -2.87
N LYS A 362 6.96 -20.86 -3.90
CA LYS A 362 6.43 -20.81 -5.27
C LYS A 362 4.91 -20.87 -5.37
N PRO A 363 4.17 -21.79 -4.72
CA PRO A 363 2.72 -21.84 -4.86
C PRO A 363 2.02 -20.54 -4.42
N ALA A 364 2.47 -19.95 -3.31
CA ALA A 364 1.88 -18.72 -2.79
C ALA A 364 2.32 -17.49 -3.60
N THR A 365 3.62 -17.40 -3.96
CA THR A 365 4.15 -16.25 -4.69
C THR A 365 3.62 -16.16 -6.12
N THR A 366 3.40 -17.28 -6.81
CA THR A 366 2.73 -17.32 -8.13
C THR A 366 1.31 -16.74 -8.05
N VAL A 367 0.52 -17.17 -7.07
CA VAL A 367 -0.84 -16.67 -6.85
C VAL A 367 -0.82 -15.18 -6.50
N ILE A 368 0.08 -14.75 -5.61
CA ILE A 368 0.22 -13.34 -5.21
C ILE A 368 0.60 -12.50 -6.44
N ALA A 369 1.65 -12.87 -7.16
CA ALA A 369 2.14 -12.10 -8.30
C ALA A 369 1.09 -11.98 -9.41
N PHE A 370 0.43 -13.08 -9.78
CA PHE A 370 -0.61 -13.05 -10.81
C PHE A 370 -1.84 -12.25 -10.37
N THR A 371 -2.27 -12.37 -9.11
CA THR A 371 -3.40 -11.60 -8.57
C THR A 371 -3.10 -10.10 -8.56
N VAL A 372 -1.88 -9.71 -8.14
CA VAL A 372 -1.46 -8.30 -8.16
C VAL A 372 -1.42 -7.77 -9.59
N LEU A 373 -0.83 -8.51 -10.53
CA LEU A 373 -0.78 -8.10 -11.94
C LEU A 373 -2.19 -7.91 -12.52
N LEU A 374 -3.08 -8.87 -12.29
CA LEU A 374 -4.49 -8.78 -12.70
C LEU A 374 -5.19 -7.59 -12.04
N SER A 375 -4.91 -7.34 -10.75
CA SER A 375 -5.44 -6.20 -10.01
C SER A 375 -4.99 -4.86 -10.59
N VAL A 376 -3.71 -4.71 -10.86
CA VAL A 376 -3.13 -3.47 -11.44
C VAL A 376 -3.79 -3.15 -12.78
N ILE A 377 -3.95 -4.15 -13.64
CA ILE A 377 -4.60 -3.98 -14.95
C ILE A 377 -6.10 -3.68 -14.78
N ALA A 378 -6.83 -4.52 -14.02
CA ALA A 378 -8.28 -4.40 -13.89
C ALA A 378 -8.69 -3.07 -13.26
N HIS A 379 -8.04 -2.67 -12.15
CA HIS A 379 -8.40 -1.43 -11.46
C HIS A 379 -7.85 -0.19 -12.18
N GLY A 380 -6.66 -0.26 -12.79
CA GLY A 380 -6.14 0.81 -13.63
C GLY A 380 -7.10 1.15 -14.77
N LEU A 381 -7.58 0.14 -15.51
CA LEU A 381 -8.49 0.35 -16.65
C LEU A 381 -9.93 0.74 -16.22
N THR A 382 -10.38 0.35 -15.03
CA THR A 382 -11.79 0.55 -14.62
C THR A 382 -11.98 1.75 -13.68
N ALA A 383 -10.91 2.32 -13.08
CA ALA A 383 -11.02 3.39 -12.11
C ALA A 383 -11.74 4.63 -12.65
N GLY A 384 -11.30 5.17 -13.78
CA GLY A 384 -11.91 6.32 -14.42
C GLY A 384 -13.36 6.06 -14.89
N PRO A 385 -13.63 5.01 -15.68
CA PRO A 385 -14.97 4.68 -16.15
C PRO A 385 -16.00 4.43 -15.03
N LEU A 386 -15.63 3.69 -13.99
CA LEU A 386 -16.53 3.39 -12.87
C LEU A 386 -16.78 4.63 -12.00
N ALA A 387 -15.79 5.46 -11.76
CA ALA A 387 -15.98 6.73 -11.03
C ALA A 387 -16.98 7.64 -11.75
N ARG A 388 -16.88 7.77 -13.08
CA ARG A 388 -17.81 8.55 -13.90
C ARG A 388 -19.25 7.98 -13.87
N ARG A 389 -19.43 6.66 -13.83
CA ARG A 389 -20.75 6.02 -13.76
C ARG A 389 -21.36 6.06 -12.36
N TYR A 390 -20.54 6.11 -11.33
CA TYR A 390 -20.99 6.11 -9.94
C TYR A 390 -21.58 7.47 -9.53
N GLY A 391 -20.91 8.59 -9.88
CA GLY A 391 -21.31 9.93 -9.47
C GLY A 391 -22.77 10.30 -9.75
N PRO A 392 -23.30 10.12 -10.98
CA PRO A 392 -24.67 10.46 -11.32
C PRO A 392 -25.76 9.65 -10.58
N ARG A 393 -25.41 8.46 -10.07
CA ARG A 393 -26.35 7.60 -9.30
C ARG A 393 -26.62 8.07 -7.88
N LEU A 394 -25.83 9.04 -7.38
CA LEU A 394 -25.96 9.57 -6.02
C LEU A 394 -26.85 10.81 -5.93
N GLY A 395 -27.39 11.31 -7.05
CA GLY A 395 -28.14 12.56 -7.10
C GLY A 395 -27.21 13.80 -7.09
N PRO A 396 -27.76 15.00 -7.33
CA PRO A 396 -27.01 16.24 -7.28
C PRO A 396 -26.40 16.44 -5.89
N PRO A 397 -25.18 17.03 -5.78
CA PRO A 397 -24.61 17.36 -4.49
C PRO A 397 -25.60 18.26 -3.72
N PRO A 398 -25.74 18.11 -2.39
CA PRO A 398 -26.61 18.97 -1.60
C PRO A 398 -26.25 20.43 -1.86
N ALA A 399 -27.29 21.25 -2.11
CA ALA A 399 -27.14 22.68 -2.39
C ALA A 399 -26.25 23.32 -1.31
N VAL A 400 -25.41 24.26 -1.74
CA VAL A 400 -24.48 25.03 -0.92
C VAL A 400 -25.23 25.68 0.24
N GLY A 401 -25.19 25.08 1.41
CA GLY A 401 -25.96 25.46 2.62
C GLY A 401 -25.77 24.47 3.76
N GLY A 402 -24.94 23.42 3.54
CA GLY A 402 -24.64 22.42 4.56
C GLY A 402 -23.67 22.92 5.65
N PRO A 403 -23.54 22.16 6.77
CA PRO A 403 -22.71 22.50 7.92
C PRO A 403 -21.27 22.77 7.52
N PRO A 404 -20.51 23.52 8.34
CA PRO A 404 -19.20 24.07 7.98
C PRO A 404 -18.30 22.99 7.37
N ARG A 405 -17.63 23.36 6.25
CA ARG A 405 -16.67 22.48 5.56
C ARG A 405 -15.68 21.96 6.59
N LEU A 406 -15.76 20.65 6.89
CA LEU A 406 -14.70 19.99 7.64
C LEU A 406 -13.38 20.27 6.93
N PRO A 407 -12.29 20.56 7.67
CA PRO A 407 -10.99 20.77 7.06
C PRO A 407 -10.70 19.62 6.10
N GLU A 408 -10.27 19.95 4.88
CA GLU A 408 -9.87 18.94 3.90
C GLU A 408 -8.78 18.09 4.54
N VAL A 409 -9.07 16.79 4.74
CA VAL A 409 -8.03 15.83 5.10
C VAL A 409 -7.03 15.86 3.94
N PRO A 410 -5.72 15.96 4.19
CA PRO A 410 -4.74 15.89 3.14
C PRO A 410 -4.93 14.55 2.43
N GLU A 411 -5.57 14.59 1.26
CA GLU A 411 -5.60 13.46 0.35
C GLU A 411 -4.15 13.15 0.01
N ARG A 412 -3.77 11.86 -0.12
CA ARG A 412 -2.50 11.46 -0.73
C ARG A 412 -2.28 12.42 -1.89
N ARG A 413 -1.27 13.28 -1.84
CA ARG A 413 -1.02 14.28 -2.87
C ARG A 413 -0.55 13.57 -4.13
N LEU A 414 -1.50 13.00 -4.85
CA LEU A 414 -1.36 12.86 -6.28
C LEU A 414 -1.24 14.28 -6.79
N ILE A 415 -0.11 14.61 -7.39
CA ILE A 415 0.29 15.95 -7.82
C ILE A 415 -0.88 16.58 -8.58
N ARG A 416 -1.59 17.51 -7.96
CA ARG A 416 -2.60 18.30 -8.68
C ARG A 416 -1.85 19.14 -9.71
N PRO A 417 -2.20 19.08 -11.01
CA PRO A 417 -1.74 20.11 -11.94
C PRO A 417 -2.22 21.46 -11.38
N ARG A 418 -1.30 22.37 -11.10
CA ARG A 418 -1.68 23.76 -10.83
C ARG A 418 -2.57 24.25 -11.98
N PRO A 419 -3.69 24.91 -11.72
CA PRO A 419 -4.40 25.61 -12.77
C PRO A 419 -3.39 26.53 -13.47
N ALA A 420 -3.36 26.48 -14.79
CA ALA A 420 -2.48 27.33 -15.59
C ALA A 420 -2.63 28.77 -15.06
N ILE A 421 -1.52 29.37 -14.62
CA ILE A 421 -1.48 30.78 -14.25
C ILE A 421 -1.87 31.52 -15.54
N GLY A 422 -3.09 32.07 -15.59
CA GLY A 422 -3.51 32.94 -16.66
C GLY A 422 -2.53 34.10 -16.71
N LEU A 423 -1.83 34.26 -17.82
CA LEU A 423 -1.06 35.44 -18.09
C LEU A 423 -1.98 36.66 -17.90
N PRO A 424 -1.57 37.71 -17.20
CA PRO A 424 -2.37 38.89 -17.06
C PRO A 424 -2.62 39.47 -18.47
N ALA A 425 -3.89 39.69 -18.81
CA ALA A 425 -4.26 40.38 -20.04
C ALA A 425 -3.55 41.72 -20.05
N GLU A 426 -2.72 41.96 -21.04
CA GLU A 426 -2.15 43.28 -21.34
C GLU A 426 -3.28 44.31 -21.40
N ARG A 427 -3.31 45.19 -20.45
CA ARG A 427 -4.16 46.39 -20.55
C ARG A 427 -3.58 47.27 -21.65
N GLY A 428 -4.22 47.19 -22.82
CA GLY A 428 -3.96 48.13 -23.88
C GLY A 428 -4.16 49.56 -23.41
N SER A 429 -3.14 50.38 -23.60
CA SER A 429 -3.15 51.82 -23.46
C SER A 429 -4.15 52.42 -24.43
N ARG A 430 -5.10 53.17 -23.91
CA ARG A 430 -5.63 54.41 -24.51
C ARG A 430 -5.91 55.42 -23.39
#